data_8c6318509c64c75381a129a83f5a2008
#
_entry.id   8c6318509c64c75381a129a83f5a2008
#
_cell.length_a   1.000
_cell.length_b   1.000
_cell.length_c   1.000
_cell.angle_alpha   90.00
_cell.angle_beta   90.00
_cell.angle_gamma   90.00
#
_symmetry.space_group_name_H-M   'P 1'
#
loop_
_entity.id
_entity.type
_entity.pdbx_description
1 polymer ?
#
loop_
_entity_poly.entity_id
_entity_poly.type
_entity_poly.pdbx_seq_one_letter_code
_entity_poly.pdbx_strand_id
1 'polypeptide(L)'
;MKKYQLGEFEEVVILTIAILYKEAYGVAIKKEIETRLARNVSMGAMHTALVRLEDKGYIKSLPGEETEERMGRPRRYYQITALGKKAMEYSKETRNALWSAIPKVSLNLKIVG
;
A
#
# COMPACT_ATOMS: atom_id res chain seq x y z
N MET A 1 16.77 -16.16 -0.63
CA MET A 1 15.41 -16.02 -0.10
C MET A 1 15.09 -14.56 0.14
N LYS A 2 13.98 -14.10 -0.35
CA LYS A 2 13.57 -12.71 -0.16
C LYS A 2 12.99 -12.55 1.24
N LYS A 3 13.54 -11.63 2.00
CA LYS A 3 13.14 -11.40 3.38
C LYS A 3 11.79 -10.70 3.48
N TYR A 4 11.57 -9.72 2.61
CA TYR A 4 10.31 -8.98 2.54
C TYR A 4 9.91 -8.86 1.09
N GLN A 5 8.62 -9.04 0.82
CA GLN A 5 8.12 -8.96 -0.56
C GLN A 5 6.90 -8.06 -0.62
N LEU A 6 7.06 -6.92 -1.27
CA LEU A 6 5.93 -6.06 -1.61
C LEU A 6 5.90 -5.89 -3.13
N GLY A 7 4.84 -6.35 -3.75
CA GLY A 7 4.58 -6.00 -5.14
C GLY A 7 4.28 -4.51 -5.25
N GLU A 8 4.36 -3.96 -6.46
CA GLU A 8 4.17 -2.53 -6.66
C GLU A 8 2.82 -2.05 -6.10
N PHE A 9 1.73 -2.71 -6.46
CA PHE A 9 0.42 -2.29 -5.98
C PHE A 9 0.22 -2.58 -4.51
N GLU A 10 0.79 -3.66 -4.00
CA GLU A 10 0.76 -3.97 -2.58
C GLU A 10 1.42 -2.85 -1.77
N GLU A 11 2.52 -2.31 -2.29
CA GLU A 11 3.20 -1.19 -1.64
C GLU A 11 2.32 0.05 -1.60
N VAL A 12 1.67 0.35 -2.72
CA VAL A 12 0.72 1.48 -2.78
C VAL A 12 -0.38 1.31 -1.74
N VAL A 13 -0.94 0.11 -1.64
CA VAL A 13 -2.04 -0.16 -0.71
C VAL A 13 -1.59 -0.02 0.74
N ILE A 14 -0.46 -0.61 1.11
CA ILE A 14 -0.02 -0.57 2.51
C ILE A 14 0.38 0.85 2.92
N LEU A 15 1.00 1.61 2.02
CA LEU A 15 1.32 3.02 2.28
C LEU A 15 0.04 3.83 2.50
N THR A 16 -0.99 3.53 1.72
CA THR A 16 -2.28 4.22 1.86
C THR A 16 -2.95 3.89 3.19
N ILE A 17 -2.85 2.64 3.62
CA ILE A 17 -3.34 2.25 4.95
C ILE A 17 -2.66 3.08 6.03
N ALA A 18 -1.35 3.29 5.91
CA ALA A 18 -0.61 4.13 6.85
C ALA A 18 -1.10 5.57 6.84
N ILE A 19 -1.36 6.12 5.66
CA ILE A 19 -1.88 7.48 5.52
C ILE A 19 -3.22 7.63 6.23
N LEU A 20 -4.11 6.67 6.04
CA LEU A 20 -5.47 6.74 6.58
C LEU A 20 -5.54 6.39 8.06
N TYR A 21 -4.57 5.66 8.57
CA TYR A 21 -4.44 5.31 9.97
C TYR A 21 -5.73 4.62 10.48
N LYS A 22 -6.51 5.27 11.31
CA LYS A 22 -7.74 4.70 11.89
C LYS A 22 -8.91 4.67 10.93
N GLU A 23 -8.78 5.31 9.78
CA GLU A 23 -9.83 5.36 8.77
C GLU A 23 -9.53 4.44 7.58
N ALA A 24 -8.69 3.43 7.77
CA ALA A 24 -8.26 2.55 6.68
C ALA A 24 -9.23 1.41 6.44
N TYR A 25 -10.37 1.71 5.84
CA TYR A 25 -11.32 0.69 5.39
C TYR A 25 -11.36 0.68 3.86
N GLY A 26 -11.85 -0.42 3.28
CA GLY A 26 -11.70 -0.70 1.85
C GLY A 26 -12.06 0.44 0.92
N VAL A 27 -13.24 1.04 1.12
CA VAL A 27 -13.71 2.14 0.26
C VAL A 27 -12.80 3.37 0.40
N ALA A 28 -12.38 3.68 1.62
CA ALA A 28 -11.50 4.82 1.87
C ALA A 28 -10.12 4.63 1.25
N ILE A 29 -9.58 3.41 1.32
CA ILE A 29 -8.29 3.08 0.71
C ILE A 29 -8.37 3.28 -0.80
N LYS A 30 -9.40 2.72 -1.43
CA LYS A 30 -9.61 2.85 -2.87
C LYS A 30 -9.69 4.32 -3.29
N LYS A 31 -10.51 5.09 -2.59
CA LYS A 31 -10.72 6.50 -2.90
C LYS A 31 -9.45 7.32 -2.74
N GLU A 32 -8.69 7.04 -1.69
CA GLU A 32 -7.44 7.75 -1.43
C GLU A 32 -6.42 7.49 -2.53
N ILE A 33 -6.28 6.23 -2.96
CA ILE A 33 -5.37 5.86 -4.04
C ILE A 33 -5.78 6.56 -5.33
N GLU A 34 -7.06 6.50 -5.66
CA GLU A 34 -7.56 7.10 -6.91
C GLU A 34 -7.32 8.60 -6.94
N THR A 35 -7.55 9.25 -5.81
CA THR A 35 -7.36 10.70 -5.70
C THR A 35 -5.90 11.09 -5.80
N ARG A 36 -5.02 10.39 -5.06
CA ARG A 36 -3.60 10.75 -5.00
C ARG A 36 -2.85 10.40 -6.27
N LEU A 37 -3.19 9.28 -6.90
CA LEU A 37 -2.45 8.78 -8.05
C LEU A 37 -3.14 9.04 -9.37
N ALA A 38 -4.31 9.69 -9.35
CA ALA A 38 -5.10 9.97 -10.55
C ALA A 38 -5.27 8.72 -11.42
N ARG A 39 -5.59 7.59 -10.79
CA ARG A 39 -5.76 6.32 -11.48
C ARG A 39 -6.99 5.60 -10.95
N ASN A 40 -7.62 4.81 -11.81
CA ASN A 40 -8.74 3.99 -11.40
C ASN A 40 -8.23 2.69 -10.78
N VAL A 41 -8.92 2.26 -9.73
CA VAL A 41 -8.58 1.02 -9.03
C VAL A 41 -9.84 0.19 -8.89
N SER A 42 -9.81 -1.04 -9.37
CA SER A 42 -10.96 -1.92 -9.24
C SER A 42 -11.03 -2.51 -7.82
N MET A 43 -12.24 -2.81 -7.38
CA MET A 43 -12.42 -3.47 -6.09
C MET A 43 -11.77 -4.84 -6.07
N GLY A 44 -11.75 -5.54 -7.23
CA GLY A 44 -11.09 -6.83 -7.32
C GLY A 44 -9.59 -6.74 -7.09
N ALA A 45 -8.93 -5.74 -7.70
CA ALA A 45 -7.50 -5.51 -7.50
C ALA A 45 -7.21 -5.15 -6.04
N MET A 46 -8.06 -4.30 -5.46
CA MET A 46 -7.95 -3.92 -4.04
C MET A 46 -8.06 -5.14 -3.14
N HIS A 47 -9.08 -5.94 -3.37
CA HIS A 47 -9.31 -7.12 -2.55
C HIS A 47 -8.13 -8.10 -2.63
N THR A 48 -7.64 -8.34 -3.84
CA THR A 48 -6.49 -9.22 -4.04
C THR A 48 -5.25 -8.71 -3.29
N ALA A 49 -4.98 -7.41 -3.38
CA ALA A 49 -3.83 -6.82 -2.68
C ALA A 49 -3.99 -6.94 -1.16
N LEU A 50 -5.18 -6.66 -0.64
CA LEU A 50 -5.44 -6.75 0.79
C LEU A 50 -5.28 -8.19 1.31
N VAL A 51 -5.79 -9.17 0.56
CA VAL A 51 -5.64 -10.58 0.93
C VAL A 51 -4.16 -10.98 0.95
N ARG A 52 -3.41 -10.59 -0.07
CA ARG A 52 -1.98 -10.91 -0.15
C ARG A 52 -1.19 -10.28 0.99
N LEU A 53 -1.48 -9.01 1.30
CA LEU A 53 -0.81 -8.32 2.40
C LEU A 53 -1.12 -8.99 3.74
N GLU A 54 -2.35 -9.41 3.93
CA GLU A 54 -2.76 -10.10 5.16
C GLU A 54 -2.10 -11.48 5.26
N ASP A 55 -2.07 -12.21 4.14
CA ASP A 55 -1.42 -13.53 4.09
C ASP A 55 0.08 -13.44 4.40
N LYS A 56 0.72 -12.37 4.00
CA LYS A 56 2.14 -12.13 4.30
C LYS A 56 2.37 -11.67 5.74
N GLY A 57 1.30 -11.36 6.46
CA GLY A 57 1.39 -10.87 7.83
C GLY A 57 1.73 -9.39 7.93
N TYR A 58 1.61 -8.63 6.84
CA TYR A 58 1.98 -7.21 6.84
C TYR A 58 0.85 -6.31 7.29
N ILE A 59 -0.39 -6.77 7.19
CA ILE A 59 -1.54 -6.08 7.73
C ILE A 59 -2.43 -7.09 8.44
N LYS A 60 -3.31 -6.58 9.29
CA LYS A 60 -4.38 -7.36 9.88
C LYS A 60 -5.69 -6.64 9.69
N SER A 61 -6.78 -7.39 9.55
CA SER A 61 -8.09 -6.81 9.46
C SER A 61 -8.76 -6.84 10.84
N LEU A 62 -9.53 -5.80 11.11
CA LEU A 62 -10.25 -5.63 12.35
C LEU A 62 -11.70 -5.33 12.02
N PRO A 63 -12.66 -5.85 12.80
CA PRO A 63 -14.05 -5.46 12.59
C PRO A 63 -14.25 -4.02 13.02
N GLY A 64 -15.03 -3.30 12.25
CA GLY A 64 -15.43 -1.93 12.60
C GLY A 64 -16.84 -1.91 13.13
N GLU A 65 -17.40 -0.71 13.27
CA GLU A 65 -18.75 -0.54 13.74
C GLU A 65 -19.76 -0.88 12.67
N GLU A 66 -20.89 -1.45 13.09
CA GLU A 66 -22.00 -1.66 12.20
C GLU A 66 -22.70 -0.32 11.96
N THR A 67 -23.13 -0.13 10.71
CA THR A 67 -23.91 1.08 10.37
C THR A 67 -25.14 0.66 9.60
N GLU A 68 -26.17 1.50 9.65
CA GLU A 68 -27.41 1.24 8.91
C GLU A 68 -27.16 1.20 7.41
N GLU A 69 -26.26 2.03 6.93
CA GLU A 69 -25.91 2.09 5.50
C GLU A 69 -25.34 0.78 4.99
N ARG A 70 -24.77 -0.03 5.88
CA ARG A 70 -24.21 -1.31 5.54
C ARG A 70 -25.14 -2.45 5.95
N MET A 71 -26.36 -2.15 6.27
CA MET A 71 -27.39 -3.12 6.65
C MET A 71 -26.94 -3.99 7.84
N GLY A 72 -26.34 -3.35 8.84
CA GLY A 72 -25.87 -4.05 10.04
C GLY A 72 -24.54 -4.78 9.87
N ARG A 73 -23.94 -4.75 8.69
CA ARG A 73 -22.64 -5.39 8.47
C ARG A 73 -21.52 -4.49 8.96
N PRO A 74 -20.57 -5.00 9.76
CA PRO A 74 -19.46 -4.18 10.22
C PRO A 74 -18.52 -3.87 9.07
N ARG A 75 -17.92 -2.67 9.11
CA ARG A 75 -16.84 -2.32 8.20
C ARG A 75 -15.60 -3.10 8.63
N ARG A 76 -14.77 -3.45 7.68
CA ARG A 76 -13.46 -4.03 7.98
C ARG A 76 -12.43 -2.92 7.89
N TYR A 77 -11.68 -2.79 8.96
CA TYR A 77 -10.53 -1.88 9.01
C TYR A 77 -9.26 -2.68 8.85
N TYR A 78 -8.25 -2.03 8.35
CA TYR A 78 -6.94 -2.65 8.15
C TYR A 78 -5.92 -1.87 8.94
N GLN A 79 -4.99 -2.59 9.53
CA GLN A 79 -3.96 -2.01 10.36
C GLN A 79 -2.61 -2.64 9.99
N ILE A 80 -1.58 -1.80 9.93
CA ILE A 80 -0.23 -2.27 9.64
C ILE A 80 0.32 -2.99 10.85
N THR A 81 0.92 -4.16 10.62
CA THR A 81 1.59 -4.91 11.69
C THR A 81 3.04 -4.45 11.83
N ALA A 82 3.71 -4.87 12.90
CA ALA A 82 5.14 -4.60 13.06
C ALA A 82 5.95 -5.16 11.87
N LEU A 83 5.56 -6.35 11.39
CA LEU A 83 6.20 -6.94 10.22
C LEU A 83 5.97 -6.11 8.97
N GLY A 84 4.73 -5.59 8.81
CA GLY A 84 4.40 -4.73 7.68
C GLY A 84 5.21 -3.44 7.69
N LYS A 85 5.42 -2.85 8.86
CA LYS A 85 6.28 -1.67 8.99
C LYS A 85 7.70 -1.97 8.52
N LYS A 86 8.23 -3.12 8.92
CA LYS A 86 9.58 -3.53 8.48
C LYS A 86 9.64 -3.74 6.98
N ALA A 87 8.60 -4.32 6.39
CA ALA A 87 8.54 -4.51 4.94
C ALA A 87 8.51 -3.18 4.20
N MET A 88 7.75 -2.21 4.71
CA MET A 88 7.68 -0.87 4.13
C MET A 88 9.03 -0.17 4.21
N GLU A 89 9.67 -0.24 5.36
CA GLU A 89 10.99 0.38 5.56
C GLU A 89 12.05 -0.25 4.66
N TYR A 90 12.02 -1.56 4.55
CA TYR A 90 12.96 -2.28 3.68
C TYR A 90 12.79 -1.87 2.22
N SER A 91 11.55 -1.79 1.76
CA SER A 91 11.26 -1.37 0.39
C SER A 91 11.76 0.05 0.11
N LYS A 92 11.49 0.96 1.04
CA LYS A 92 11.94 2.35 0.94
C LYS A 92 13.48 2.44 0.92
N GLU A 93 14.12 1.77 1.85
CA GLU A 93 15.59 1.81 1.96
C GLU A 93 16.26 1.22 0.73
N THR A 94 15.71 0.11 0.20
CA THR A 94 16.24 -0.52 -0.99
C THR A 94 16.15 0.43 -2.20
N ARG A 95 15.01 1.08 -2.37
CA ARG A 95 14.84 2.05 -3.45
C ARG A 95 15.78 3.24 -3.29
N ASN A 96 15.89 3.76 -2.08
CA ASN A 96 16.78 4.89 -1.80
C ASN A 96 18.23 4.52 -2.07
N ALA A 97 18.65 3.30 -1.69
CA ALA A 97 20.00 2.83 -1.96
C ALA A 97 20.29 2.74 -3.46
N LEU A 98 19.32 2.24 -4.22
CA LEU A 98 19.46 2.15 -5.68
C LEU A 98 19.55 3.54 -6.29
N TRP A 99 18.67 4.46 -5.88
CA TRP A 99 18.71 5.83 -6.37
C TRP A 99 20.04 6.50 -6.07
N SER A 100 20.54 6.31 -4.84
CA SER A 100 21.80 6.93 -4.41
C SER A 100 23.00 6.37 -5.16
N ALA A 101 22.90 5.15 -5.67
CA ALA A 101 23.99 4.51 -6.41
C ALA A 101 24.07 4.97 -7.86
N ILE A 102 23.04 5.64 -8.37
CA ILE A 102 23.05 6.10 -9.76
C ILE A 102 24.08 7.21 -9.92
N PRO A 103 25.06 7.07 -10.80
CA PRO A 103 25.99 8.17 -11.04
C PRO A 103 25.28 9.29 -11.75
N LYS A 104 25.63 10.54 -11.39
CA LYS A 104 24.98 11.72 -11.95
C LYS A 104 25.00 11.72 -13.49
N VAL A 105 26.08 11.25 -14.07
CA VAL A 105 26.24 11.22 -15.52
C VAL A 105 25.19 10.34 -16.20
N SER A 106 24.74 9.28 -15.54
CA SER A 106 23.71 8.40 -16.07
C SER A 106 22.40 9.11 -16.37
N LEU A 107 22.06 10.07 -15.52
CA LEU A 107 20.79 10.80 -15.64
C LEU A 107 20.94 12.16 -16.26
N ASN A 108 22.17 12.54 -16.61
CA ASN A 108 22.43 13.78 -17.32
C ASN A 108 22.22 13.55 -18.81
N LEU A 109 20.97 13.30 -19.16
CA LEU A 109 20.61 12.99 -20.53
C LEU A 109 20.43 14.27 -21.31
N LYS A 110 21.48 14.73 -21.97
CA LYS A 110 21.29 15.72 -23.00
C LYS A 110 20.63 15.01 -24.15
N ILE A 111 19.34 15.11 -24.20
CA ILE A 111 18.60 14.50 -25.29
C ILE A 111 18.87 15.32 -26.53
N VAL A 112 19.66 14.76 -27.38
CA VAL A 112 19.91 15.35 -28.68
C VAL A 112 18.92 14.69 -29.62
N GLY A 113 17.85 15.37 -29.84
CA GLY A 113 16.83 14.91 -30.75
C GLY A 113 15.91 13.88 -30.22
#